data_0965051921348d50cd5d23c59e5e4b01
#
_entry.id   0965051921348d50cd5d23c59e5e4b01
#
_cell.length_a   1.000
_cell.length_b   1.000
_cell.length_c   1.000
_cell.angle_alpha   90.00
_cell.angle_beta   90.00
_cell.angle_gamma   90.00
#
_symmetry.space_group_name_H-M   'P 1'
#
loop_
_entity.id
_entity.type
_entity.pdbx_description
1 polymer ?
#
loop_
_entity_poly.entity_id
_entity_poly.type
_entity_poly.pdbx_seq_one_letter_code
_entity_poly.pdbx_strand_id
1 'polypeptide(L)'
;VKGFMKRRHGFEIENDWITCVGGVVFAINTAIRAFTEPGDKIIIQTPVYYPFSASIINNGRVIADNPLVAVDDSYIINFDELEKIASEPDVKMMLLCSPHNPVGRVWTKDELKRIGDICLNNNVILISDEIHFDIVRKGVEHTVIYNVDEELKKNTVICTAVSKTFNLAGLGTSNIIIADEALRNKFQKQLSTDGYSS
;
A
#
# COMPACT_ATOMS: atom_id res chain seq x y z
N VAL A 1 13.76 -3.97 12.10
CA VAL A 1 12.47 -4.18 11.41
C VAL A 1 12.03 -5.62 11.58
N LYS A 2 12.75 -6.65 11.06
CA LYS A 2 12.38 -8.09 11.09
C LYS A 2 11.87 -8.57 12.45
N GLY A 3 12.67 -8.40 13.50
CA GLY A 3 12.31 -8.88 14.84
C GLY A 3 11.07 -8.21 15.41
N PHE A 4 10.83 -6.94 15.08
CA PHE A 4 9.63 -6.22 15.48
C PHE A 4 8.39 -6.78 14.75
N MET A 5 8.44 -6.88 13.44
CA MET A 5 7.33 -7.37 12.62
C MET A 5 6.94 -8.82 12.98
N LYS A 6 7.94 -9.68 13.21
CA LYS A 6 7.68 -11.07 13.66
C LYS A 6 6.99 -11.11 15.02
N ARG A 7 7.50 -10.38 16.03
CA ARG A 7 6.91 -10.40 17.39
C ARG A 7 5.55 -9.72 17.47
N ARG A 8 5.36 -8.61 16.73
CA ARG A 8 4.18 -7.77 16.85
C ARG A 8 3.05 -8.17 15.92
N HIS A 9 3.38 -8.62 14.71
CA HIS A 9 2.42 -8.87 13.64
C HIS A 9 2.50 -10.29 13.07
N GLY A 10 3.33 -11.18 13.64
CA GLY A 10 3.51 -12.54 13.13
C GLY A 10 4.03 -12.58 11.68
N PHE A 11 4.64 -11.50 11.21
CA PHE A 11 5.11 -11.35 9.84
C PHE A 11 6.61 -11.59 9.72
N GLU A 12 7.00 -12.61 8.96
CA GLU A 12 8.40 -12.94 8.69
C GLU A 12 8.87 -12.26 7.40
N ILE A 13 10.01 -11.56 7.51
CA ILE A 13 10.58 -10.75 6.43
C ILE A 13 12.01 -11.20 6.16
N GLU A 14 12.40 -11.34 4.90
CA GLU A 14 13.80 -11.48 4.53
C GLU A 14 14.51 -10.12 4.48
N ASN A 15 15.83 -10.10 4.74
CA ASN A 15 16.57 -8.84 4.83
C ASN A 15 16.60 -8.08 3.51
N ASP A 16 16.72 -8.80 2.41
CA ASP A 16 16.79 -8.26 1.05
C ASP A 16 15.47 -7.71 0.54
N TRP A 17 14.33 -8.04 1.21
CA TRP A 17 13.03 -7.45 0.88
C TRP A 17 12.90 -6.00 1.33
N ILE A 18 13.75 -5.54 2.26
CA ILE A 18 13.60 -4.25 2.92
C ILE A 18 14.45 -3.19 2.23
N THR A 19 13.81 -2.13 1.76
CA THR A 19 14.47 -0.90 1.30
C THR A 19 14.07 0.25 2.22
N CYS A 20 15.04 0.94 2.82
CA CYS A 20 14.78 2.10 3.67
C CYS A 20 14.78 3.38 2.83
N VAL A 21 13.79 4.26 3.05
CA VAL A 21 13.66 5.53 2.32
C VAL A 21 13.19 6.67 3.22
N GLY A 22 13.25 7.89 2.73
CA GLY A 22 12.97 9.12 3.48
C GLY A 22 11.50 9.39 3.84
N GLY A 23 10.59 8.43 3.65
CA GLY A 23 9.17 8.57 4.02
C GLY A 23 8.24 7.80 3.09
N VAL A 24 7.04 7.42 3.59
CA VAL A 24 6.07 6.62 2.82
C VAL A 24 5.56 7.37 1.59
N VAL A 25 5.29 8.66 1.68
CA VAL A 25 4.84 9.46 0.51
C VAL A 25 5.92 9.50 -0.58
N PHE A 26 7.20 9.62 -0.20
CA PHE A 26 8.31 9.50 -1.15
C PHE A 26 8.34 8.14 -1.81
N ALA A 27 8.18 7.05 -1.03
CA ALA A 27 8.12 5.68 -1.55
C ALA A 27 6.95 5.47 -2.52
N ILE A 28 5.76 6.00 -2.21
CA ILE A 28 4.60 5.94 -3.09
C ILE A 28 4.88 6.64 -4.43
N ASN A 29 5.47 7.83 -4.41
CA ASN A 29 5.86 8.53 -5.63
C ASN A 29 6.87 7.74 -6.46
N THR A 30 7.86 7.11 -5.81
CA THR A 30 8.82 6.23 -6.48
C THR A 30 8.13 4.99 -7.07
N ALA A 31 7.22 4.34 -6.32
CA ALA A 31 6.47 3.18 -6.79
C ALA A 31 5.58 3.51 -8.00
N ILE A 32 4.89 4.66 -7.97
CA ILE A 32 4.10 5.16 -9.11
C ILE A 32 4.97 5.26 -10.36
N ARG A 33 6.15 5.86 -10.28
CA ARG A 33 7.06 5.99 -11.42
C ARG A 33 7.70 4.67 -11.85
N ALA A 34 7.94 3.76 -10.89
CA ALA A 34 8.56 2.46 -11.16
C ALA A 34 7.63 1.48 -11.89
N PHE A 35 6.33 1.55 -11.60
CA PHE A 35 5.39 0.49 -11.99
C PHE A 35 4.29 0.93 -12.94
N THR A 36 4.19 2.23 -13.23
CA THR A 36 3.17 2.78 -14.13
C THR A 36 3.77 3.79 -15.09
N GLU A 37 3.01 4.13 -16.15
CA GLU A 37 3.38 5.16 -17.13
C GLU A 37 2.45 6.39 -17.00
N PRO A 38 2.86 7.59 -17.47
CA PRO A 38 1.95 8.73 -17.56
C PRO A 38 0.67 8.38 -18.33
N GLY A 39 -0.48 8.74 -17.75
CA GLY A 39 -1.81 8.41 -18.28
C GLY A 39 -2.42 7.13 -17.73
N ASP A 40 -1.64 6.23 -17.12
CA ASP A 40 -2.17 5.06 -16.42
C ASP A 40 -3.07 5.47 -15.26
N LYS A 41 -4.06 4.65 -14.95
CA LYS A 41 -4.97 4.83 -13.83
C LYS A 41 -4.49 4.13 -12.57
N ILE A 42 -4.69 4.79 -11.44
CA ILE A 42 -4.35 4.26 -10.11
C ILE A 42 -5.59 4.33 -9.22
N ILE A 43 -5.96 3.17 -8.65
CA ILE A 43 -7.12 3.06 -7.76
C ILE A 43 -6.79 3.65 -6.39
N ILE A 44 -7.70 4.47 -5.88
CA ILE A 44 -7.77 4.87 -4.48
C ILE A 44 -9.20 4.70 -3.96
N GLN A 45 -9.37 4.73 -2.64
CA GLN A 45 -10.67 4.54 -1.98
C GLN A 45 -11.01 5.77 -1.12
N THR A 46 -11.68 6.75 -1.74
CA THR A 46 -12.06 8.00 -1.03
C THR A 46 -13.19 7.79 0.00
N PRO A 47 -13.19 8.58 1.12
CA PRO A 47 -12.18 9.55 1.51
C PRO A 47 -10.90 8.87 1.99
N VAL A 48 -9.75 9.31 1.50
CA VAL A 48 -8.43 8.76 1.84
C VAL A 48 -7.41 9.85 2.10
N TYR A 49 -6.28 9.49 2.67
CA TYR A 49 -5.15 10.39 2.93
C TYR A 49 -4.79 11.21 1.68
N TYR A 50 -4.94 12.54 1.77
CA TYR A 50 -4.87 13.45 0.62
C TYR A 50 -3.58 13.34 -0.22
N PRO A 51 -2.39 12.99 0.34
CA PRO A 51 -1.19 12.81 -0.48
C PRO A 51 -1.27 11.69 -1.51
N PHE A 52 -2.20 10.73 -1.38
CA PHE A 52 -2.40 9.71 -2.41
C PHE A 52 -2.84 10.36 -3.72
N SER A 53 -3.89 11.18 -3.68
CA SER A 53 -4.38 11.90 -4.88
C SER A 53 -3.31 12.83 -5.45
N ALA A 54 -2.61 13.58 -4.59
CA ALA A 54 -1.53 14.46 -5.00
C ALA A 54 -0.37 13.68 -5.68
N SER A 55 0.01 12.53 -5.12
CA SER A 55 1.06 11.68 -5.70
C SER A 55 0.69 11.15 -7.09
N ILE A 56 -0.56 10.76 -7.30
CA ILE A 56 -1.05 10.29 -8.60
C ILE A 56 -0.99 11.41 -9.62
N ILE A 57 -1.60 12.55 -9.31
CA ILE A 57 -1.74 13.69 -10.23
C ILE A 57 -0.37 14.29 -10.56
N ASN A 58 0.47 14.52 -9.56
CA ASN A 58 1.79 15.13 -9.73
C ASN A 58 2.76 14.27 -10.55
N ASN A 59 2.50 12.96 -10.64
CA ASN A 59 3.26 12.07 -11.52
C ASN A 59 2.59 11.86 -12.88
N GLY A 60 1.55 12.61 -13.24
CA GLY A 60 0.86 12.54 -14.53
C GLY A 60 -0.01 11.28 -14.72
N ARG A 61 -0.42 10.64 -13.62
CA ARG A 61 -1.34 9.50 -13.63
C ARG A 61 -2.76 9.98 -13.35
N VAL A 62 -3.73 9.11 -13.61
CA VAL A 62 -5.16 9.41 -13.47
C VAL A 62 -5.72 8.66 -12.26
N ILE A 63 -6.57 9.32 -11.49
CA ILE A 63 -7.25 8.69 -10.36
C ILE A 63 -8.41 7.84 -10.89
N ALA A 64 -8.45 6.57 -10.48
CA ALA A 64 -9.60 5.69 -10.57
C ALA A 64 -10.19 5.55 -9.15
N ASP A 65 -11.27 6.27 -8.87
CA ASP A 65 -11.83 6.29 -7.51
C ASP A 65 -12.82 5.13 -7.30
N ASN A 66 -12.59 4.34 -6.25
CA ASN A 66 -13.53 3.38 -5.71
C ASN A 66 -14.03 3.90 -4.35
N PRO A 67 -14.98 4.83 -4.31
CA PRO A 67 -15.37 5.50 -3.09
C PRO A 67 -15.92 4.51 -2.06
N LEU A 68 -15.51 4.67 -0.81
CA LEU A 68 -16.04 3.91 0.30
C LEU A 68 -17.51 4.32 0.55
N VAL A 69 -18.33 3.32 0.84
CA VAL A 69 -19.75 3.53 1.13
C VAL A 69 -19.93 3.67 2.65
N ALA A 70 -20.49 4.80 3.08
CA ALA A 70 -20.84 5.01 4.48
C ALA A 70 -22.06 4.13 4.84
N VAL A 71 -21.94 3.32 5.89
CA VAL A 71 -23.00 2.46 6.43
C VAL A 71 -22.99 2.59 7.95
N ASP A 72 -24.08 3.06 8.51
CA ASP A 72 -24.18 3.38 9.93
C ASP A 72 -23.00 4.26 10.40
N ASP A 73 -22.28 3.84 11.43
CA ASP A 73 -21.10 4.55 11.96
C ASP A 73 -19.77 4.06 11.35
N SER A 74 -19.80 3.44 10.17
CA SER A 74 -18.64 2.82 9.54
C SER A 74 -18.60 3.03 8.02
N TYR A 75 -17.60 2.44 7.38
CA TYR A 75 -17.41 2.44 5.93
C TYR A 75 -17.17 1.03 5.43
N ILE A 76 -17.69 0.73 4.25
CA ILE A 76 -17.47 -0.55 3.55
C ILE A 76 -16.91 -0.30 2.15
N ILE A 77 -16.25 -1.31 1.60
CA ILE A 77 -15.74 -1.30 0.22
C ILE A 77 -16.86 -1.75 -0.73
N ASN A 78 -17.08 -1.01 -1.80
CA ASN A 78 -17.89 -1.47 -2.92
C ASN A 78 -17.02 -2.37 -3.81
N PHE A 79 -17.03 -3.66 -3.51
CA PHE A 79 -16.20 -4.64 -4.21
C PHE A 79 -16.61 -4.87 -5.67
N ASP A 80 -17.89 -4.76 -6.00
CA ASP A 80 -18.36 -4.96 -7.37
C ASP A 80 -17.87 -3.81 -8.28
N GLU A 81 -17.85 -2.60 -7.75
CA GLU A 81 -17.26 -1.45 -8.45
C GLU A 81 -15.73 -1.55 -8.48
N LEU A 82 -15.07 -2.04 -7.42
CA LEU A 82 -13.63 -2.27 -7.40
C LEU A 82 -13.20 -3.26 -8.49
N GLU A 83 -13.91 -4.38 -8.62
CA GLU A 83 -13.66 -5.39 -9.66
C GLU A 83 -13.80 -4.80 -11.06
N LYS A 84 -14.88 -4.03 -11.30
CA LYS A 84 -15.12 -3.37 -12.57
C LYS A 84 -13.99 -2.38 -12.91
N ILE A 85 -13.59 -1.52 -11.96
CA ILE A 85 -12.51 -0.56 -12.16
C ILE A 85 -11.18 -1.29 -12.43
N ALA A 86 -10.86 -2.30 -11.62
CA ALA A 86 -9.61 -3.05 -11.76
C ALA A 86 -9.49 -3.78 -13.11
N SER A 87 -10.62 -4.15 -13.73
CA SER A 87 -10.65 -4.80 -15.05
C SER A 87 -10.39 -3.86 -16.23
N GLU A 88 -10.35 -2.53 -16.01
CA GLU A 88 -10.01 -1.59 -17.08
C GLU A 88 -8.54 -1.73 -17.50
N PRO A 89 -8.24 -1.75 -18.81
CA PRO A 89 -6.90 -2.09 -19.28
C PRO A 89 -5.82 -1.04 -18.96
N ASP A 90 -6.21 0.18 -18.63
CA ASP A 90 -5.34 1.29 -18.23
C ASP A 90 -5.18 1.43 -16.71
N VAL A 91 -5.87 0.62 -15.90
CA VAL A 91 -5.66 0.53 -14.46
C VAL A 91 -4.46 -0.37 -14.17
N LYS A 92 -3.42 0.17 -13.52
CA LYS A 92 -2.14 -0.52 -13.30
C LYS A 92 -1.77 -0.69 -11.83
N MET A 93 -2.36 0.12 -10.95
CA MET A 93 -1.97 0.14 -9.54
C MET A 93 -3.17 0.46 -8.65
N MET A 94 -3.12 -0.03 -7.41
CA MET A 94 -3.99 0.38 -6.32
C MET A 94 -3.17 0.87 -5.13
N LEU A 95 -3.50 2.03 -4.57
CA LEU A 95 -2.98 2.50 -3.29
C LEU A 95 -3.98 2.17 -2.19
N LEU A 96 -3.69 1.17 -1.37
CA LEU A 96 -4.50 0.76 -0.23
C LEU A 96 -3.99 1.43 1.05
N CYS A 97 -4.87 2.07 1.80
CA CYS A 97 -4.58 2.56 3.15
C CYS A 97 -5.09 1.54 4.19
N SER A 98 -4.19 0.92 4.96
CA SER A 98 -4.53 -0.16 5.88
C SER A 98 -3.67 -0.14 7.17
N PRO A 99 -4.19 0.27 8.31
CA PRO A 99 -5.52 0.84 8.60
C PRO A 99 -5.83 2.12 7.84
N HIS A 100 -7.10 2.33 7.52
CA HIS A 100 -7.53 3.39 6.60
C HIS A 100 -7.67 4.76 7.27
N ASN A 101 -6.92 5.73 6.80
CA ASN A 101 -6.98 7.13 7.20
C ASN A 101 -7.73 7.94 6.11
N PRO A 102 -8.79 8.73 6.42
CA PRO A 102 -9.19 9.20 7.76
C PRO A 102 -10.31 8.38 8.44
N VAL A 103 -10.91 7.40 7.77
CA VAL A 103 -12.14 6.76 8.25
C VAL A 103 -11.95 5.80 9.43
N GLY A 104 -10.71 5.44 9.76
CA GLY A 104 -10.39 4.62 10.93
C GLY A 104 -10.73 3.14 10.80
N ARG A 105 -10.98 2.65 9.57
CA ARG A 105 -11.23 1.24 9.32
C ARG A 105 -9.94 0.42 9.43
N VAL A 106 -10.03 -0.69 10.13
CA VAL A 106 -9.08 -1.80 10.05
C VAL A 106 -9.74 -2.88 9.22
N TRP A 107 -9.19 -3.16 8.05
CA TRP A 107 -9.78 -4.12 7.12
C TRP A 107 -9.64 -5.53 7.68
N THR A 108 -10.70 -6.34 7.54
CA THR A 108 -10.69 -7.75 7.90
C THR A 108 -9.78 -8.55 6.96
N LYS A 109 -9.36 -9.74 7.40
CA LYS A 109 -8.58 -10.65 6.55
C LYS A 109 -9.31 -10.99 5.25
N ASP A 110 -10.63 -11.17 5.30
CA ASP A 110 -11.44 -11.48 4.13
C ASP A 110 -11.56 -10.31 3.16
N GLU A 111 -11.70 -9.06 3.69
CA GLU A 111 -11.68 -7.85 2.85
C GLU A 111 -10.32 -7.70 2.16
N LEU A 112 -9.22 -7.87 2.90
CA LEU A 112 -7.86 -7.81 2.35
C LEU A 112 -7.61 -8.91 1.31
N LYS A 113 -8.10 -10.13 1.56
CA LYS A 113 -8.02 -11.24 0.60
C LYS A 113 -8.74 -10.88 -0.70
N ARG A 114 -9.96 -10.37 -0.61
CA ARG A 114 -10.75 -9.99 -1.78
C ARG A 114 -10.10 -8.86 -2.57
N ILE A 115 -9.55 -7.83 -1.90
CA ILE A 115 -8.74 -6.78 -2.56
C ILE A 115 -7.56 -7.40 -3.30
N GLY A 116 -6.81 -8.24 -2.60
CA GLY A 116 -5.62 -8.89 -3.16
C GLY A 116 -5.94 -9.74 -4.39
N ASP A 117 -6.99 -10.55 -4.32
CA ASP A 117 -7.44 -11.39 -5.43
C ASP A 117 -7.85 -10.56 -6.66
N ILE A 118 -8.60 -9.46 -6.44
CA ILE A 118 -8.96 -8.53 -7.52
C ILE A 118 -7.72 -7.95 -8.18
N CYS A 119 -6.76 -7.49 -7.38
CA CYS A 119 -5.50 -6.95 -7.91
C CYS A 119 -4.69 -8.01 -8.69
N LEU A 120 -4.55 -9.22 -8.15
CA LEU A 120 -3.84 -10.31 -8.81
C LEU A 120 -4.49 -10.70 -10.14
N ASN A 121 -5.80 -10.92 -10.14
CA ASN A 121 -6.54 -11.37 -11.31
C ASN A 121 -6.53 -10.37 -12.47
N ASN A 122 -6.37 -9.08 -12.15
CA ASN A 122 -6.37 -7.99 -13.14
C ASN A 122 -4.97 -7.42 -13.41
N ASN A 123 -3.90 -8.05 -12.91
CA ASN A 123 -2.51 -7.57 -13.04
C ASN A 123 -2.30 -6.15 -12.50
N VAL A 124 -3.02 -5.78 -11.45
CA VAL A 124 -2.90 -4.50 -10.74
C VAL A 124 -1.87 -4.64 -9.63
N ILE A 125 -0.87 -3.76 -9.58
CA ILE A 125 0.11 -3.74 -8.49
C ILE A 125 -0.54 -3.10 -7.26
N LEU A 126 -0.45 -3.78 -6.11
CA LEU A 126 -1.00 -3.31 -4.84
C LEU A 126 0.08 -2.64 -3.99
N ILE A 127 -0.09 -1.37 -3.67
CA ILE A 127 0.74 -0.67 -2.68
C ILE A 127 -0.07 -0.58 -1.39
N SER A 128 0.32 -1.34 -0.38
CA SER A 128 -0.32 -1.35 0.94
C SER A 128 0.42 -0.39 1.88
N ASP A 129 -0.18 0.78 2.12
CA ASP A 129 0.32 1.71 3.13
C ASP A 129 -0.18 1.28 4.51
N GLU A 130 0.72 0.60 5.25
CA GLU A 130 0.45 0.06 6.58
C GLU A 130 1.09 0.90 7.70
N ILE A 131 1.33 2.18 7.46
CA ILE A 131 2.02 3.07 8.42
C ILE A 131 1.31 3.16 9.78
N HIS A 132 0.00 2.89 9.84
CA HIS A 132 -0.81 2.95 11.07
C HIS A 132 -1.02 1.58 11.75
N PHE A 133 -0.35 0.54 11.31
CA PHE A 133 -0.56 -0.87 11.70
C PHE A 133 -0.55 -1.14 13.23
N ASP A 134 0.16 -0.34 14.03
CA ASP A 134 0.19 -0.45 15.49
C ASP A 134 -0.84 0.42 16.20
N ILE A 135 -1.52 1.33 15.48
CA ILE A 135 -2.47 2.28 16.05
C ILE A 135 -3.90 1.78 15.79
N VAL A 136 -4.26 0.73 16.50
CA VAL A 136 -5.59 0.10 16.42
C VAL A 136 -6.29 0.12 17.78
N ARG A 137 -7.63 0.06 17.76
CA ARG A 137 -8.42 0.01 18.99
C ARG A 137 -8.16 -1.30 19.75
N LYS A 138 -8.33 -1.27 21.08
CA LYS A 138 -8.24 -2.48 21.91
C LYS A 138 -9.22 -3.55 21.39
N GLY A 139 -8.74 -4.76 21.20
CA GLY A 139 -9.51 -5.89 20.70
C GLY A 139 -9.63 -5.96 19.17
N VAL A 140 -8.98 -5.04 18.45
CA VAL A 140 -8.86 -5.08 16.99
C VAL A 140 -7.41 -5.41 16.64
N GLU A 141 -7.21 -6.29 15.68
CA GLU A 141 -5.88 -6.66 15.18
C GLU A 141 -5.73 -6.24 13.72
N HIS A 142 -4.59 -5.64 13.41
CA HIS A 142 -4.20 -5.39 12.02
C HIS A 142 -3.61 -6.66 11.41
N THR A 143 -4.05 -7.00 10.23
CA THR A 143 -3.46 -8.07 9.43
C THR A 143 -2.54 -7.46 8.37
N VAL A 144 -1.26 -7.81 8.41
CA VAL A 144 -0.31 -7.45 7.34
C VAL A 144 -0.74 -8.16 6.05
N ILE A 145 -0.77 -7.44 4.94
CA ILE A 145 -1.32 -7.96 3.68
C ILE A 145 -0.65 -9.27 3.22
N TYR A 146 0.65 -9.46 3.44
CA TYR A 146 1.34 -10.70 3.10
C TYR A 146 0.96 -11.91 3.99
N ASN A 147 0.37 -11.68 5.17
CA ASN A 147 -0.16 -12.75 6.04
C ASN A 147 -1.54 -13.24 5.59
N VAL A 148 -2.13 -12.60 4.58
CA VAL A 148 -3.43 -12.99 4.05
C VAL A 148 -3.31 -14.16 3.09
N ASP A 149 -2.39 -14.05 2.12
CA ASP A 149 -2.10 -15.08 1.12
C ASP A 149 -0.67 -14.90 0.58
N GLU A 150 0.07 -16.02 0.43
CA GLU A 150 1.43 -16.04 -0.13
C GLU A 150 1.49 -15.52 -1.59
N GLU A 151 0.42 -15.72 -2.36
CA GLU A 151 0.35 -15.25 -3.75
C GLU A 151 0.43 -13.72 -3.87
N LEU A 152 -0.01 -12.99 -2.84
CA LEU A 152 0.04 -11.54 -2.81
C LEU A 152 1.46 -10.97 -2.82
N LYS A 153 2.45 -11.78 -2.45
CA LYS A 153 3.87 -11.38 -2.53
C LYS A 153 4.33 -11.09 -3.96
N LYS A 154 3.62 -11.61 -4.97
CA LYS A 154 3.98 -11.46 -6.38
C LYS A 154 3.69 -10.07 -6.96
N ASN A 155 2.72 -9.35 -6.40
CA ASN A 155 2.26 -8.06 -6.94
C ASN A 155 2.10 -6.95 -5.90
N THR A 156 2.58 -7.16 -4.67
CA THR A 156 2.31 -6.22 -3.57
C THR A 156 3.59 -5.61 -3.02
N VAL A 157 3.51 -4.34 -2.69
CA VAL A 157 4.52 -3.57 -1.95
C VAL A 157 3.92 -3.12 -0.63
N ILE A 158 4.60 -3.36 0.48
CA ILE A 158 4.18 -2.89 1.80
C ILE A 158 5.01 -1.67 2.20
N CYS A 159 4.34 -0.62 2.66
CA CYS A 159 4.96 0.57 3.22
C CYS A 159 4.70 0.65 4.72
N THR A 160 5.75 0.69 5.54
CA THR A 160 5.68 0.91 6.99
C THR A 160 6.65 1.99 7.42
N ALA A 161 6.45 2.56 8.60
CA ALA A 161 7.39 3.51 9.18
C ALA A 161 7.36 3.50 10.70
N VAL A 162 8.44 3.95 11.30
CA VAL A 162 8.54 4.16 12.76
C VAL A 162 7.82 5.43 13.22
N SER A 163 7.47 6.32 12.28
CA SER A 163 7.00 7.67 12.56
C SER A 163 5.71 7.72 13.37
N LYS A 164 4.77 6.81 13.10
CA LYS A 164 3.47 6.77 13.81
C LYS A 164 3.56 5.95 15.08
N THR A 165 4.05 4.72 15.00
CA THR A 165 4.18 3.80 16.15
C THR A 165 5.01 4.40 17.28
N PHE A 166 6.12 5.06 16.96
CA PHE A 166 7.09 5.56 17.95
C PHE A 166 7.16 7.08 18.03
N ASN A 167 6.24 7.80 17.37
CA ASN A 167 6.23 9.27 17.34
C ASN A 167 7.57 9.88 16.85
N LEU A 168 8.16 9.29 15.82
CA LEU A 168 9.48 9.63 15.27
C LEU A 168 9.39 10.21 13.86
N ALA A 169 8.37 11.02 13.56
CA ALA A 169 8.17 11.60 12.23
C ALA A 169 9.37 12.43 11.75
N GLY A 170 10.07 13.11 12.67
CA GLY A 170 11.24 13.93 12.36
C GLY A 170 12.46 13.16 11.84
N LEU A 171 12.52 11.84 12.02
CA LEU A 171 13.60 11.01 11.48
C LEU A 171 13.48 10.75 9.98
N GLY A 172 12.31 11.00 9.39
CA GLY A 172 12.11 10.84 7.95
C GLY A 172 12.50 9.46 7.43
N THR A 173 12.15 8.37 8.12
CA THR A 173 12.52 7.01 7.71
C THR A 173 11.29 6.11 7.57
N SER A 174 11.30 5.29 6.52
CA SER A 174 10.27 4.30 6.22
C SER A 174 10.88 3.03 5.68
N ASN A 175 10.20 1.91 5.88
CA ASN A 175 10.60 0.60 5.39
C ASN A 175 9.64 0.19 4.28
N ILE A 176 10.17 -0.07 3.10
CA ILE A 176 9.44 -0.57 1.94
C ILE A 176 9.82 -2.03 1.78
N ILE A 177 8.81 -2.89 1.83
CA ILE A 177 9.00 -4.34 1.87
C ILE A 177 8.43 -4.92 0.58
N ILE A 178 9.29 -5.52 -0.24
CA ILE A 178 8.94 -6.08 -1.55
C ILE A 178 9.53 -7.48 -1.63
N ALA A 179 8.70 -8.51 -1.56
CA ALA A 179 9.13 -9.90 -1.60
C ALA A 179 9.54 -10.34 -3.00
N ASP A 180 8.76 -9.96 -4.02
CA ASP A 180 9.06 -10.27 -5.42
C ASP A 180 10.34 -9.55 -5.89
N GLU A 181 11.28 -10.33 -6.41
CA GLU A 181 12.59 -9.80 -6.85
C GLU A 181 12.46 -8.86 -8.06
N ALA A 182 11.58 -9.17 -9.00
CA ALA A 182 11.42 -8.35 -10.20
C ALA A 182 10.82 -6.98 -9.88
N LEU A 183 9.80 -6.95 -9.01
CA LEU A 183 9.23 -5.69 -8.50
C LEU A 183 10.28 -4.91 -7.68
N ARG A 184 11.02 -5.59 -6.81
CA ARG A 184 12.05 -4.97 -5.98
C ARG A 184 13.14 -4.33 -6.84
N ASN A 185 13.61 -5.02 -7.86
CA ASN A 185 14.63 -4.49 -8.79
C ASN A 185 14.11 -3.26 -9.56
N LYS A 186 12.86 -3.27 -10.02
CA LYS A 186 12.23 -2.09 -10.67
C LYS A 186 12.15 -0.90 -9.71
N PHE A 187 11.70 -1.13 -8.47
CA PHE A 187 11.62 -0.10 -7.44
C PHE A 187 12.99 0.50 -7.14
N GLN A 188 14.00 -0.33 -6.90
CA GLN A 188 15.37 0.11 -6.59
C GLN A 188 16.01 0.87 -7.76
N LYS A 189 15.76 0.43 -8.99
CA LYS A 189 16.21 1.16 -10.20
C LYS A 189 15.60 2.56 -10.25
N GLN A 190 14.30 2.69 -10.02
CA GLN A 190 13.64 3.99 -9.99
C GLN A 190 14.16 4.86 -8.84
N LEU A 191 14.35 4.26 -7.67
CA LEU A 191 14.88 4.95 -6.49
C LEU A 191 16.27 5.56 -6.78
N SER A 192 17.14 4.82 -7.46
CA SER A 192 18.44 5.31 -7.93
C SER A 192 18.30 6.45 -8.95
N THR A 193 17.33 6.35 -9.87
CA THR A 193 17.02 7.41 -10.85
C THR A 193 16.54 8.69 -10.17
N ASP A 194 15.80 8.55 -9.07
CA ASP A 194 15.32 9.67 -8.24
C ASP A 194 16.46 10.31 -7.41
N GLY A 195 17.70 9.82 -7.54
CA GLY A 195 18.88 10.34 -6.84
C GLY A 195 19.01 9.84 -5.39
N TYR A 196 18.27 8.82 -5.01
CA TYR A 196 18.35 8.23 -3.68
C TYR A 196 19.32 7.03 -3.69
N SER A 197 20.44 7.16 -2.94
CA SER A 197 21.35 6.04 -2.66
C SER A 197 21.14 5.56 -1.23
N SER A 198 20.80 4.30 -1.06
CA SER A 198 20.73 3.64 0.26
C SER A 198 22.09 3.20 0.74
#